data_071e189496878aecf96dfe33c09897c0
#
_entry.id   071e189496878aecf96dfe33c09897c0
#
_cell.length_a   1.000
_cell.length_b   1.000
_cell.length_c   1.000
_cell.angle_alpha   90.00
_cell.angle_beta   90.00
_cell.angle_gamma   90.00
#
_symmetry.space_group_name_H-M   'P 1'
#
loop_
_entity.id
_entity.type
_entity.pdbx_description
1 polymer ?
#
loop_
_entity_poly.entity_id
_entity_poly.type
_entity_poly.pdbx_seq_one_letter_code
_entity_poly.pdbx_strand_id
1 'polypeptide(L)'
;MSWQLFSEKCRFLGAVEISQHFWGFIVSEASFGMKIKAALIVDDLSLSEWQKRAIEDSSEYLDIQLVLSCRNSATKKSVIKHCGYYFLNILSLKNDMTRRVQLDSRGSEVIHFDSDYEGAWQRIPEDVCARILDKGIKLVIKFGMSLLRIDGGLQRLDILSYHHGDPEQYRGRPAGFYEIYENADSVGIIVQKLSNKLDAGEVLVRGYSKVHHHSYKKTSRNFYLNSVVLLRKALVNYSRGEQVVLEKLGKNYRLPSNFTVFKFFCKTIFRGLARLSYGAFFEKKWNVVALPYNDIPSLQELSVSAGKIPKVEKGYTFYADPFFSADGKLIRLEALNASNGLGEIIELKAQSLDFSRVILKGNHFSYPYSFEASGVEYLIPEVASHSAPCLLPPPFALESKKLFQGMEGERILDGTLFEHGGRYYLFCGQAVSGSDNLYLYVGESLEGPYTSHPCNPVVMNPGSARMGGRIFKEGGKLYRFGQNNSYGYGSSLAVNEIEVLDPEHYSEKRVANLAFQDARGPHTIDIHGQTMILDFYQDRFSLLAGYRRLVARLLSKG
;
A
#
# COMPACT_ATOMS: atom_id res chain seq x y z
N MET A 1 -7.93 -7.26 -17.82
CA MET A 1 -7.51 -6.28 -18.85
C MET A 1 -7.78 -4.84 -18.42
N SER A 2 -8.82 -4.56 -17.68
CA SER A 2 -9.23 -3.22 -17.22
C SER A 2 -8.37 -2.63 -16.09
N TRP A 3 -7.91 -3.42 -15.14
CA TRP A 3 -7.27 -2.96 -13.92
C TRP A 3 -5.85 -2.38 -14.06
N GLN A 4 -5.01 -2.90 -14.95
CA GLN A 4 -3.74 -2.23 -15.26
C GLN A 4 -3.96 -0.89 -15.99
N LEU A 5 -5.04 -0.78 -16.75
CA LEU A 5 -5.46 0.45 -17.43
C LEU A 5 -6.04 1.46 -16.43
N PHE A 6 -6.74 0.99 -15.41
CA PHE A 6 -7.40 1.84 -14.43
C PHE A 6 -6.40 2.45 -13.42
N SER A 7 -5.42 1.68 -12.95
CA SER A 7 -4.35 2.22 -12.10
C SER A 7 -3.48 3.24 -12.83
N GLU A 8 -3.33 3.12 -14.17
CA GLU A 8 -2.67 4.13 -14.99
C GLU A 8 -3.58 5.35 -15.30
N LYS A 9 -4.91 5.17 -15.35
CA LYS A 9 -5.86 6.27 -15.55
C LYS A 9 -5.94 7.22 -14.35
N CYS A 10 -5.91 6.67 -13.13
CA CYS A 10 -5.81 7.50 -11.91
C CYS A 10 -4.50 8.29 -11.83
N ARG A 11 -3.46 7.91 -12.59
CA ARG A 11 -2.18 8.63 -12.65
C ARG A 11 -2.12 9.77 -13.66
N PHE A 12 -3.00 9.77 -14.70
CA PHE A 12 -2.98 10.79 -15.74
C PHE A 12 -3.95 11.96 -15.51
N LEU A 13 -4.99 11.76 -14.69
CA LEU A 13 -5.92 12.83 -14.31
C LEU A 13 -5.39 13.75 -13.18
N GLY A 14 -4.19 13.49 -12.67
CA GLY A 14 -3.52 14.29 -11.65
C GLY A 14 -2.84 15.59 -12.14
N ALA A 15 -3.14 16.08 -13.34
CA ALA A 15 -2.62 17.36 -13.87
C ALA A 15 -3.68 18.46 -13.89
N VAL A 16 -4.84 18.27 -13.26
CA VAL A 16 -5.79 19.34 -12.98
C VAL A 16 -5.58 19.76 -11.52
N GLU A 17 -5.42 21.04 -11.28
CA GLU A 17 -5.29 21.70 -9.98
C GLU A 17 -6.17 21.04 -8.90
N ILE A 18 -5.56 20.18 -8.08
CA ILE A 18 -6.18 19.76 -6.84
C ILE A 18 -6.05 20.95 -5.90
N SER A 19 -7.13 21.71 -5.81
CA SER A 19 -7.28 22.80 -4.85
C SER A 19 -6.94 22.32 -3.44
N GLN A 20 -6.36 23.21 -2.64
CA GLN A 20 -5.86 23.01 -1.27
C GLN A 20 -6.90 22.54 -0.23
N HIS A 21 -8.02 21.94 -0.63
CA HIS A 21 -9.16 21.62 0.26
C HIS A 21 -9.36 20.14 0.56
N PHE A 22 -8.40 19.26 0.21
CA PHE A 22 -8.62 17.80 0.30
C PHE A 22 -8.08 17.08 1.55
N TRP A 23 -7.64 17.81 2.58
CA TRP A 23 -7.14 17.20 3.82
C TRP A 23 -7.82 17.77 5.08
N GLY A 24 -9.16 17.81 5.07
CA GLY A 24 -9.94 18.07 6.25
C GLY A 24 -10.51 16.77 6.83
N PHE A 25 -9.70 15.92 7.44
CA PHE A 25 -10.22 14.84 8.26
C PHE A 25 -10.88 15.40 9.50
N ILE A 26 -12.19 15.20 9.63
CA ILE A 26 -12.84 15.25 10.93
C ILE A 26 -12.43 13.97 11.67
N VAL A 27 -11.32 14.04 12.39
CA VAL A 27 -10.98 13.02 13.38
C VAL A 27 -11.85 13.31 14.60
N SER A 28 -12.68 12.34 15.02
CA SER A 28 -13.33 12.38 16.31
C SER A 28 -12.27 12.63 17.38
N GLU A 29 -12.52 13.53 18.31
CA GLU A 29 -11.68 13.83 19.49
C GLU A 29 -11.56 12.58 20.39
N ALA A 30 -10.83 11.57 19.97
CA ALA A 30 -10.28 10.54 20.84
C ALA A 30 -8.98 11.10 21.39
N SER A 31 -9.05 11.66 22.57
CA SER A 31 -8.04 12.13 23.52
C SER A 31 -6.57 11.75 23.23
N PHE A 32 -5.94 12.33 22.20
CA PHE A 32 -4.50 12.53 22.21
C PHE A 32 -4.24 13.88 22.88
N GLY A 33 -3.82 13.85 24.15
CA GLY A 33 -3.39 15.03 24.87
C GLY A 33 -2.17 15.64 24.18
N MET A 34 -2.15 16.98 24.18
CA MET A 34 -1.04 17.86 23.81
C MET A 34 -0.04 17.30 22.78
N LYS A 35 0.06 17.94 21.61
CA LYS A 35 1.04 17.61 20.53
C LYS A 35 2.46 17.50 21.10
N ILE A 36 3.23 16.58 20.56
CA ILE A 36 4.62 16.36 20.96
C ILE A 36 5.48 17.52 20.43
N LYS A 37 6.11 18.28 21.33
CA LYS A 37 7.07 19.32 20.95
C LYS A 37 8.30 18.68 20.31
N ALA A 38 8.66 19.14 19.11
CA ALA A 38 9.78 18.56 18.36
C ALA A 38 10.66 19.62 17.71
N ALA A 39 11.90 19.22 17.43
CA ALA A 39 12.78 19.91 16.49
C ALA A 39 12.91 19.12 15.19
N LEU A 40 13.14 19.85 14.10
CA LEU A 40 13.35 19.28 12.76
C LEU A 40 14.77 19.55 12.30
N ILE A 41 15.56 18.53 11.93
CA ILE A 41 16.88 18.68 11.32
C ILE A 41 16.76 18.52 9.82
N VAL A 42 17.24 19.53 9.07
CA VAL A 42 17.24 19.59 7.60
C VAL A 42 18.59 20.06 7.05
N ASP A 43 18.90 19.76 5.79
CA ASP A 43 20.08 20.26 5.10
C ASP A 43 19.87 21.70 4.62
N ASP A 44 18.66 22.05 4.20
CA ASP A 44 18.21 23.39 3.89
C ASP A 44 16.68 23.51 4.07
N LEU A 45 16.12 24.70 3.95
CA LEU A 45 14.68 24.93 4.09
C LEU A 45 13.86 24.43 2.89
N SER A 46 14.51 23.80 1.90
CA SER A 46 13.84 23.15 0.77
C SER A 46 13.83 21.64 0.97
N LEU A 47 12.69 21.07 1.27
CA LEU A 47 12.46 19.64 1.47
C LEU A 47 12.10 18.92 0.17
N SER A 48 12.16 17.60 0.17
CA SER A 48 11.46 16.79 -0.83
C SER A 48 9.95 16.80 -0.55
N GLU A 49 9.13 16.70 -1.59
CA GLU A 49 7.66 16.67 -1.49
C GLU A 49 7.18 15.62 -0.47
N TRP A 50 7.75 14.40 -0.47
CA TRP A 50 7.37 13.36 0.48
C TRP A 50 7.67 13.73 1.94
N GLN A 51 8.78 14.45 2.22
CA GLN A 51 9.15 14.89 3.56
C GLN A 51 8.16 15.95 4.08
N LYS A 52 7.81 16.92 3.22
CA LYS A 52 6.80 17.93 3.52
C LYS A 52 5.47 17.25 3.87
N ARG A 53 5.01 16.34 2.99
CA ARG A 53 3.75 15.61 3.23
C ARG A 53 3.79 14.75 4.49
N ALA A 54 4.93 14.15 4.84
CA ALA A 54 5.06 13.40 6.08
C ALA A 54 4.90 14.28 7.32
N ILE A 55 5.42 15.52 7.28
CA ILE A 55 5.20 16.51 8.34
C ILE A 55 3.71 16.90 8.40
N GLU A 56 3.08 17.18 7.25
CA GLU A 56 1.68 17.56 7.16
C GLU A 56 0.74 16.44 7.67
N ASP A 57 0.97 15.19 7.26
CA ASP A 57 0.23 14.00 7.73
C ASP A 57 0.38 13.78 9.26
N SER A 58 1.46 14.27 9.84
CA SER A 58 1.77 14.14 11.26
C SER A 58 1.36 15.37 12.10
N SER A 59 0.74 16.38 11.50
CA SER A 59 0.50 17.70 12.12
C SER A 59 -0.40 17.68 13.34
N GLU A 60 -1.25 16.66 13.48
CA GLU A 60 -2.10 16.45 14.65
C GLU A 60 -1.34 15.97 15.89
N TYR A 61 -0.21 15.27 15.66
CA TYR A 61 0.62 14.66 16.71
C TYR A 61 1.86 15.48 17.02
N LEU A 62 2.28 16.38 16.10
CA LEU A 62 3.59 17.01 16.10
C LEU A 62 3.45 18.54 16.15
N ASP A 63 4.21 19.16 17.08
CA ASP A 63 4.37 20.61 17.19
C ASP A 63 5.86 20.96 16.98
N ILE A 64 6.21 21.42 15.78
CA ILE A 64 7.59 21.76 15.42
C ILE A 64 7.91 23.16 15.92
N GLN A 65 8.63 23.24 17.02
CA GLN A 65 9.05 24.49 17.68
C GLN A 65 10.36 25.04 17.09
N LEU A 66 11.20 24.17 16.53
CA LEU A 66 12.56 24.52 16.10
C LEU A 66 12.91 23.81 14.80
N VAL A 67 13.47 24.55 13.84
CA VAL A 67 14.04 24.02 12.60
C VAL A 67 15.55 24.26 12.59
N LEU A 68 16.33 23.17 12.56
CA LEU A 68 17.79 23.17 12.55
C LEU A 68 18.27 22.92 11.12
N SER A 69 18.80 23.96 10.47
CA SER A 69 19.31 23.90 9.10
C SER A 69 20.84 23.78 9.09
N CYS A 70 21.36 22.60 8.71
CA CYS A 70 22.79 22.32 8.64
C CYS A 70 23.35 22.77 7.29
N ARG A 71 24.25 23.81 7.28
CA ARG A 71 24.77 24.39 6.03
C ARG A 71 25.84 23.52 5.35
N ASN A 72 26.61 22.75 6.13
CA ASN A 72 27.74 21.96 5.64
C ASN A 72 27.47 20.44 5.60
N SER A 73 26.22 20.03 5.38
CA SER A 73 25.84 18.62 5.38
C SER A 73 26.38 17.79 4.20
N ALA A 74 26.94 18.45 3.18
CA ALA A 74 27.41 17.81 1.96
C ALA A 74 28.76 17.10 2.15
N THR A 75 28.77 15.77 2.11
CA THR A 75 30.00 14.96 2.12
C THR A 75 30.72 15.00 0.76
N LYS A 76 32.08 14.98 0.76
CA LYS A 76 32.88 14.86 -0.48
C LYS A 76 32.52 13.55 -1.20
N LYS A 77 32.04 13.65 -2.42
CA LYS A 77 31.62 12.50 -3.26
C LYS A 77 32.78 12.02 -4.13
N SER A 78 33.07 10.72 -4.13
CA SER A 78 33.99 10.13 -5.11
C SER A 78 33.23 9.91 -6.44
N VAL A 79 33.17 10.96 -7.26
CA VAL A 79 32.35 10.98 -8.49
C VAL A 79 32.83 9.94 -9.49
N ILE A 80 34.14 9.82 -9.72
CA ILE A 80 34.70 8.92 -10.75
C ILE A 80 34.38 7.45 -10.43
N LYS A 81 34.54 7.04 -9.18
CA LYS A 81 34.31 5.65 -8.74
C LYS A 81 32.85 5.20 -8.88
N HIS A 82 31.90 6.12 -8.83
CA HIS A 82 30.46 5.86 -8.83
C HIS A 82 29.71 6.69 -9.89
N CYS A 83 30.38 7.12 -10.97
CA CYS A 83 29.77 7.99 -11.99
C CYS A 83 28.51 7.38 -12.61
N GLY A 84 28.49 6.10 -12.88
CA GLY A 84 27.31 5.37 -13.38
C GLY A 84 26.11 5.47 -12.45
N TYR A 85 26.35 5.39 -11.13
CA TYR A 85 25.28 5.55 -10.14
C TYR A 85 24.75 6.99 -10.09
N TYR A 86 25.63 7.99 -10.14
CA TYR A 86 25.17 9.38 -10.17
C TYR A 86 24.39 9.71 -11.44
N PHE A 87 24.81 9.16 -12.58
CA PHE A 87 24.04 9.25 -13.82
C PHE A 87 22.67 8.60 -13.72
N LEU A 88 22.61 7.38 -13.16
CA LEU A 88 21.33 6.69 -12.88
C LEU A 88 20.41 7.55 -12.01
N ASN A 89 20.93 8.22 -10.98
CA ASN A 89 20.14 9.09 -10.12
C ASN A 89 19.55 10.28 -10.87
N ILE A 90 20.30 10.91 -11.75
CA ILE A 90 19.80 12.03 -12.59
C ILE A 90 18.60 11.57 -13.42
N LEU A 91 18.64 10.36 -13.96
CA LEU A 91 17.57 9.81 -14.81
C LEU A 91 16.37 9.28 -14.00
N SER A 92 16.60 8.73 -12.80
CA SER A 92 15.62 7.88 -12.14
C SER A 92 15.06 8.45 -10.85
N LEU A 93 15.80 9.28 -10.10
CA LEU A 93 15.32 9.81 -8.84
C LEU A 93 14.52 11.11 -8.97
N LYS A 94 14.46 11.73 -10.14
CA LYS A 94 13.59 12.89 -10.37
C LYS A 94 12.15 12.43 -10.62
N ASN A 95 11.32 12.52 -9.58
CA ASN A 95 9.89 12.24 -9.62
C ASN A 95 9.13 13.27 -8.76
N ASP A 96 7.80 13.20 -8.77
CA ASP A 96 6.93 14.12 -8.01
C ASP A 96 7.22 14.10 -6.50
N MET A 97 7.51 12.92 -5.91
CA MET A 97 7.80 12.79 -4.47
C MET A 97 9.17 13.35 -4.08
N THR A 98 10.13 13.42 -5.00
CA THR A 98 11.47 13.97 -4.76
C THR A 98 11.61 15.42 -5.22
N ARG A 99 10.54 16.02 -5.76
CA ARG A 99 10.52 17.45 -6.13
C ARG A 99 10.82 18.30 -4.90
N ARG A 100 11.68 19.28 -5.04
CA ARG A 100 12.03 20.21 -3.97
C ARG A 100 10.89 21.22 -3.77
N VAL A 101 10.49 21.40 -2.54
CA VAL A 101 9.43 22.31 -2.10
C VAL A 101 9.88 23.07 -0.86
N GLN A 102 9.46 24.31 -0.72
CA GLN A 102 9.82 25.13 0.41
C GLN A 102 9.11 24.63 1.68
N LEU A 103 9.86 24.51 2.78
CA LEU A 103 9.31 24.25 4.10
C LEU A 103 8.59 25.53 4.59
N ASP A 104 7.35 25.37 5.00
CA ASP A 104 6.69 26.43 5.76
C ASP A 104 7.15 26.38 7.22
N SER A 105 8.04 27.30 7.57
CA SER A 105 8.60 27.41 8.93
C SER A 105 7.91 28.49 9.78
N ARG A 106 6.74 29.01 9.34
CA ARG A 106 5.98 29.97 10.14
C ARG A 106 5.57 29.35 11.47
N GLY A 107 5.86 30.03 12.56
CA GLY A 107 5.62 29.56 13.93
C GLY A 107 6.76 28.77 14.54
N SER A 108 7.81 28.42 13.79
CA SER A 108 9.00 27.74 14.28
C SER A 108 10.20 28.67 14.25
N GLU A 109 11.06 28.62 15.26
CA GLU A 109 12.37 29.28 15.21
C GLU A 109 13.30 28.52 14.28
N VAL A 110 14.04 29.24 13.41
CA VAL A 110 15.02 28.65 12.49
C VAL A 110 16.43 28.95 12.97
N ILE A 111 17.22 27.91 13.18
CA ILE A 111 18.65 28.01 13.53
C ILE A 111 19.47 27.44 12.39
N HIS A 112 20.36 28.26 11.86
CA HIS A 112 21.39 27.81 10.92
C HIS A 112 22.67 27.48 11.67
N PHE A 113 23.26 26.32 11.39
CA PHE A 113 24.50 25.90 12.03
C PHE A 113 25.41 25.14 11.07
N ASP A 114 26.67 25.04 11.42
CA ASP A 114 27.64 24.19 10.76
C ASP A 114 27.98 23.03 11.67
N SER A 115 27.92 21.80 11.14
CA SER A 115 28.25 20.59 11.90
C SER A 115 29.75 20.33 11.91
N ASP A 116 30.24 19.73 12.99
CA ASP A 116 31.62 19.21 13.07
C ASP A 116 31.69 17.80 12.49
N TYR A 117 32.78 17.45 11.80
CA TYR A 117 33.00 16.14 11.20
C TYR A 117 34.03 15.31 11.99
N GLU A 118 33.64 14.09 12.34
CA GLU A 118 34.53 13.03 12.80
C GLU A 118 34.51 11.87 11.80
N GLY A 119 35.41 11.90 10.83
CA GLY A 119 35.38 10.97 9.71
C GLY A 119 34.13 11.14 8.83
N ALA A 120 33.23 10.14 8.80
CA ALA A 120 31.97 10.20 8.08
C ALA A 120 30.80 10.66 8.96
N TRP A 121 31.01 10.81 10.26
CA TRP A 121 29.99 11.21 11.20
C TRP A 121 29.98 12.72 11.38
N GLN A 122 28.77 13.26 11.53
CA GLN A 122 28.53 14.68 11.81
C GLN A 122 28.09 14.83 13.27
N ARG A 123 28.53 15.90 13.90
CA ARG A 123 28.15 16.30 15.26
C ARG A 123 27.38 17.62 15.20
N ILE A 124 26.36 17.75 16.01
CA ILE A 124 25.68 19.03 16.24
C ILE A 124 26.46 19.77 17.35
N PRO A 125 26.80 21.06 17.18
CA PRO A 125 27.42 21.88 18.20
C PRO A 125 26.63 21.89 19.50
N GLU A 126 27.35 21.95 20.65
CA GLU A 126 26.74 21.83 21.98
C GLU A 126 25.79 23.01 22.29
N ASP A 127 26.07 24.20 21.80
CA ASP A 127 25.22 25.39 21.93
C ASP A 127 23.86 25.19 21.22
N VAL A 128 23.86 24.53 20.05
CA VAL A 128 22.64 24.16 19.33
C VAL A 128 21.85 23.09 20.12
N CYS A 129 22.56 22.11 20.70
CA CYS A 129 21.93 21.10 21.56
C CYS A 129 21.30 21.74 22.80
N ALA A 130 21.99 22.68 23.45
CA ALA A 130 21.48 23.43 24.60
C ALA A 130 20.17 24.16 24.24
N ARG A 131 20.09 24.82 23.09
CA ARG A 131 18.87 25.51 22.64
C ARG A 131 17.68 24.58 22.43
N ILE A 132 17.89 23.32 21.97
CA ILE A 132 16.82 22.33 21.87
C ILE A 132 16.31 21.99 23.29
N LEU A 133 17.23 21.73 24.20
CA LEU A 133 16.90 21.34 25.58
C LEU A 133 16.23 22.46 26.38
N ASP A 134 16.67 23.70 26.21
CA ASP A 134 16.09 24.88 26.87
C ASP A 134 14.63 25.13 26.49
N LYS A 135 14.22 24.72 25.26
CA LYS A 135 12.82 24.73 24.84
C LYS A 135 11.99 23.56 25.40
N GLY A 136 12.59 22.68 26.18
CA GLY A 136 11.94 21.47 26.69
C GLY A 136 11.61 20.44 25.62
N ILE A 137 12.26 20.50 24.47
CA ILE A 137 12.09 19.55 23.37
C ILE A 137 12.84 18.26 23.71
N LYS A 138 12.18 17.13 23.58
CA LYS A 138 12.76 15.78 23.75
C LYS A 138 12.85 15.00 22.45
N LEU A 139 12.05 15.34 21.44
CA LEU A 139 11.95 14.64 20.18
C LEU A 139 12.55 15.46 19.05
N VAL A 140 13.35 14.80 18.21
CA VAL A 140 13.96 15.40 17.01
C VAL A 140 13.63 14.55 15.80
N ILE A 141 13.09 15.15 14.74
CA ILE A 141 12.86 14.49 13.45
C ILE A 141 14.01 14.84 12.52
N LYS A 142 14.73 13.85 12.02
CA LYS A 142 15.92 14.04 11.19
C LYS A 142 15.63 13.69 9.73
N PHE A 143 15.65 14.69 8.85
CA PHE A 143 15.61 14.53 7.39
C PHE A 143 16.95 14.88 6.72
N GLY A 144 17.74 15.76 7.32
CA GLY A 144 19.07 16.17 6.86
C GLY A 144 20.21 15.44 7.60
N MET A 145 21.44 15.84 7.30
CA MET A 145 22.70 15.30 7.83
C MET A 145 22.85 13.78 7.55
N SER A 146 23.96 13.34 7.03
CA SER A 146 24.12 11.93 6.60
C SER A 146 24.17 10.98 7.79
N LEU A 147 25.28 10.93 8.52
CA LEU A 147 25.47 10.10 9.71
C LEU A 147 25.61 11.04 10.91
N LEU A 148 24.67 10.97 11.81
CA LEU A 148 24.66 11.81 13.01
C LEU A 148 25.24 11.03 14.19
N ARG A 149 26.27 11.60 14.83
CA ARG A 149 26.81 11.08 16.09
C ARG A 149 25.92 11.54 17.25
N ILE A 150 25.49 10.60 18.06
CA ILE A 150 24.68 10.87 19.25
C ILE A 150 25.62 10.91 20.45
N ASP A 151 26.05 12.10 20.81
CA ASP A 151 26.93 12.39 21.97
C ASP A 151 26.52 13.71 22.65
N GLY A 152 27.17 14.06 23.74
CA GLY A 152 26.89 15.29 24.49
C GLY A 152 25.41 15.45 24.83
N GLY A 153 24.88 16.64 24.57
CA GLY A 153 23.48 16.98 24.78
C GLY A 153 22.48 16.14 23.99
N LEU A 154 22.88 15.59 22.81
CA LEU A 154 22.01 14.76 21.98
C LEU A 154 21.65 13.42 22.63
N GLN A 155 22.40 12.90 23.57
CA GLN A 155 22.08 11.67 24.31
C GLN A 155 20.79 11.80 25.15
N ARG A 156 20.34 13.02 25.42
CA ARG A 156 19.13 13.34 26.17
C ARG A 156 17.90 13.48 25.26
N LEU A 157 18.06 13.30 23.95
CA LEU A 157 17.05 13.50 22.93
C LEU A 157 16.77 12.19 22.20
N ASP A 158 15.50 11.97 21.86
CA ASP A 158 15.08 10.90 20.97
C ASP A 158 15.08 11.41 19.53
N ILE A 159 15.91 10.80 18.68
CA ILE A 159 16.10 11.26 17.30
C ILE A 159 15.49 10.25 16.35
N LEU A 160 14.37 10.61 15.69
CA LEU A 160 13.72 9.77 14.70
C LEU A 160 14.27 10.06 13.31
N SER A 161 14.55 9.01 12.57
CA SER A 161 15.04 9.11 11.18
C SER A 161 14.48 8.00 10.32
N TYR A 162 14.26 8.33 9.05
CA TYR A 162 13.89 7.34 8.04
C TYR A 162 15.10 6.54 7.57
N HIS A 163 14.85 5.26 7.29
CA HIS A 163 15.73 4.44 6.48
C HIS A 163 14.90 3.72 5.42
N HIS A 164 15.31 3.82 4.14
CA HIS A 164 14.68 3.14 3.01
C HIS A 164 15.47 1.89 2.68
N GLY A 165 15.10 0.81 3.29
CA GLY A 165 15.67 -0.53 3.24
C GLY A 165 15.12 -1.35 4.40
N ASP A 166 14.94 -2.66 4.21
CA ASP A 166 14.63 -3.56 5.31
C ASP A 166 15.91 -3.81 6.12
N PRO A 167 15.99 -3.42 7.41
CA PRO A 167 17.19 -3.58 8.20
C PRO A 167 17.60 -5.05 8.41
N GLU A 168 16.69 -6.00 8.20
CA GLU A 168 16.96 -7.44 8.27
C GLU A 168 17.53 -8.01 6.96
N GLN A 169 17.47 -7.25 5.85
CA GLN A 169 17.94 -7.69 4.53
C GLN A 169 18.86 -6.66 3.87
N TYR A 170 18.45 -5.40 3.78
CA TYR A 170 19.10 -4.33 3.02
C TYR A 170 19.40 -3.12 3.91
N ARG A 171 20.59 -3.08 4.51
CA ARG A 171 21.10 -1.90 5.23
C ARG A 171 22.01 -1.07 4.33
N GLY A 172 22.23 0.17 4.67
CA GLY A 172 23.11 1.07 3.93
C GLY A 172 22.42 1.75 2.76
N ARG A 173 23.08 1.83 1.61
CA ARG A 173 22.57 2.59 0.45
C ARG A 173 23.08 2.04 -0.89
N PRO A 174 22.41 2.29 -2.01
CA PRO A 174 21.24 3.19 -2.17
C PRO A 174 19.90 2.41 -2.05
N ALA A 175 18.88 3.09 -1.55
CA ALA A 175 17.54 2.54 -1.39
C ALA A 175 16.94 2.07 -2.72
N GLY A 176 16.32 0.90 -2.74
CA GLY A 176 15.62 0.34 -3.89
C GLY A 176 16.51 -0.18 -5.02
N PHE A 177 17.82 0.07 -4.99
CA PHE A 177 18.74 -0.36 -6.04
C PHE A 177 19.03 -1.86 -5.96
N TYR A 178 19.46 -2.30 -4.78
CA TYR A 178 19.82 -3.70 -4.59
C TYR A 178 18.60 -4.61 -4.55
N GLU A 179 17.49 -4.12 -4.06
CA GLU A 179 16.19 -4.81 -4.11
C GLU A 179 15.77 -5.11 -5.56
N ILE A 180 15.93 -4.14 -6.47
CA ILE A 180 15.71 -4.36 -7.91
C ILE A 180 16.76 -5.31 -8.48
N TYR A 181 18.04 -5.10 -8.13
CA TYR A 181 19.15 -5.87 -8.68
C TYR A 181 19.08 -7.35 -8.31
N GLU A 182 18.73 -7.66 -7.07
CA GLU A 182 18.63 -9.01 -6.49
C GLU A 182 17.24 -9.63 -6.64
N ASN A 183 16.29 -8.90 -7.24
CA ASN A 183 14.93 -9.37 -7.50
C ASN A 183 14.10 -9.58 -6.22
N ALA A 184 14.24 -8.69 -5.25
CA ALA A 184 13.43 -8.70 -4.02
C ALA A 184 11.96 -8.39 -4.29
N ASP A 185 11.07 -8.88 -3.46
CA ASP A 185 9.61 -8.73 -3.58
C ASP A 185 9.16 -7.31 -3.27
N SER A 186 9.85 -6.65 -2.33
CA SER A 186 9.50 -5.34 -1.81
C SER A 186 10.74 -4.54 -1.39
N VAL A 187 10.57 -3.23 -1.24
CA VAL A 187 11.50 -2.32 -0.55
C VAL A 187 10.97 -2.08 0.85
N GLY A 188 11.77 -2.37 1.87
CA GLY A 188 11.45 -1.99 3.25
C GLY A 188 11.59 -0.49 3.45
N ILE A 189 10.79 0.06 4.34
CA ILE A 189 10.85 1.45 4.78
C ILE A 189 10.62 1.46 6.29
N ILE A 190 11.50 2.12 7.04
CA ILE A 190 11.35 2.23 8.49
C ILE A 190 11.47 3.67 8.97
N VAL A 191 10.87 3.95 10.12
CA VAL A 191 11.26 5.06 10.99
C VAL A 191 11.83 4.45 12.25
N GLN A 192 13.03 4.88 12.61
CA GLN A 192 13.77 4.37 13.76
C GLN A 192 14.23 5.49 14.66
N LYS A 193 14.32 5.23 15.95
CA LYS A 193 15.06 6.02 16.91
C LYS A 193 16.53 5.70 16.72
N LEU A 194 17.33 6.71 16.41
CA LEU A 194 18.73 6.53 16.05
C LEU A 194 19.57 6.04 17.23
N SER A 195 20.60 5.27 16.90
CA SER A 195 21.71 4.91 17.77
C SER A 195 23.04 5.16 17.06
N ASN A 196 24.15 5.06 17.77
CA ASN A 196 25.50 5.15 17.18
C ASN A 196 25.88 3.92 16.33
N LYS A 197 24.97 2.97 16.13
CA LYS A 197 25.15 1.84 15.21
C LYS A 197 24.41 2.13 13.91
N LEU A 198 25.07 1.94 12.77
CA LEU A 198 24.50 2.21 11.45
C LEU A 198 23.30 1.32 11.18
N ASP A 199 22.15 1.93 10.85
CA ASP A 199 20.88 1.29 10.51
C ASP A 199 20.50 0.14 11.47
N ALA A 200 20.73 0.33 12.77
CA ALA A 200 20.50 -0.61 13.86
C ALA A 200 19.95 0.10 15.11
N GLY A 201 19.19 1.15 14.91
CA GLY A 201 18.40 1.82 15.93
C GLY A 201 17.16 1.03 16.35
N GLU A 202 16.41 1.57 17.28
CA GLU A 202 15.11 1.04 17.69
C GLU A 202 14.07 1.34 16.61
N VAL A 203 13.52 0.31 15.96
CA VAL A 203 12.56 0.49 14.87
C VAL A 203 11.17 0.71 15.46
N LEU A 204 10.60 1.90 15.23
CA LEU A 204 9.26 2.24 15.70
C LEU A 204 8.16 1.76 14.75
N VAL A 205 8.44 1.78 13.46
CA VAL A 205 7.49 1.33 12.44
C VAL A 205 8.22 0.78 11.23
N ARG A 206 7.66 -0.27 10.62
CA ARG A 206 8.14 -0.88 9.39
C ARG A 206 7.00 -1.03 8.40
N GLY A 207 7.24 -0.64 7.15
CA GLY A 207 6.35 -0.86 6.03
C GLY A 207 7.12 -1.35 4.81
N TYR A 208 6.42 -1.88 3.84
CA TYR A 208 6.98 -2.38 2.59
C TYR A 208 6.30 -1.74 1.40
N SER A 209 7.05 -1.50 0.35
CA SER A 209 6.58 -0.93 -0.90
C SER A 209 6.95 -1.79 -2.08
N LYS A 210 6.09 -1.84 -3.09
CA LYS A 210 6.27 -2.68 -4.28
C LYS A 210 7.52 -2.31 -5.06
N VAL A 211 8.30 -3.33 -5.45
CA VAL A 211 9.40 -3.19 -6.40
C VAL A 211 8.88 -3.25 -7.84
N HIS A 212 9.26 -2.26 -8.64
CA HIS A 212 9.09 -2.27 -10.08
C HIS A 212 10.40 -2.66 -10.75
N HIS A 213 10.64 -3.97 -10.92
CA HIS A 213 11.93 -4.53 -11.38
C HIS A 213 12.45 -3.97 -12.72
N HIS A 214 11.58 -3.34 -13.51
CA HIS A 214 11.92 -2.71 -14.80
C HIS A 214 12.16 -1.19 -14.69
N SER A 215 12.00 -0.59 -13.49
CA SER A 215 12.05 0.87 -13.36
C SER A 215 12.44 1.34 -11.96
N TYR A 216 13.67 1.82 -11.81
CA TYR A 216 14.13 2.44 -10.56
C TYR A 216 13.31 3.69 -10.21
N LYS A 217 12.94 4.49 -11.23
CA LYS A 217 12.10 5.68 -11.04
C LYS A 217 10.72 5.34 -10.43
N LYS A 218 10.06 4.28 -10.90
CA LYS A 218 8.76 3.86 -10.35
C LYS A 218 8.91 3.30 -8.95
N THR A 219 9.93 2.50 -8.69
CA THR A 219 10.23 1.95 -7.38
C THR A 219 10.51 3.07 -6.36
N SER A 220 11.38 4.03 -6.70
CA SER A 220 11.71 5.14 -5.81
C SER A 220 10.51 6.04 -5.53
N ARG A 221 9.71 6.36 -6.56
CA ARG A 221 8.48 7.11 -6.36
C ARG A 221 7.52 6.40 -5.39
N ASN A 222 7.40 5.09 -5.53
CA ASN A 222 6.46 4.28 -4.74
C ASN A 222 6.87 4.22 -3.27
N PHE A 223 8.12 3.92 -2.97
CA PHE A 223 8.54 3.89 -1.57
C PHE A 223 8.54 5.28 -0.91
N TYR A 224 8.85 6.36 -1.64
CA TYR A 224 8.70 7.72 -1.10
C TYR A 224 7.23 8.10 -0.85
N LEU A 225 6.32 7.69 -1.72
CA LEU A 225 4.89 7.89 -1.49
C LEU A 225 4.42 7.18 -0.20
N ASN A 226 4.83 5.92 -0.02
CA ASN A 226 4.48 5.14 1.17
C ASN A 226 5.21 5.63 2.45
N SER A 227 6.32 6.37 2.31
CA SER A 227 7.01 6.99 3.46
C SER A 227 6.17 8.09 4.13
N VAL A 228 5.24 8.70 3.42
CA VAL A 228 4.44 9.84 3.93
C VAL A 228 3.73 9.47 5.23
N VAL A 229 3.06 8.33 5.29
CA VAL A 229 2.25 7.91 6.45
C VAL A 229 3.06 7.33 7.61
N LEU A 230 4.35 7.02 7.38
CA LEU A 230 5.16 6.33 8.39
C LEU A 230 5.56 7.21 9.57
N LEU A 231 5.72 8.53 9.37
CA LEU A 231 6.06 9.41 10.50
C LEU A 231 4.93 9.45 11.53
N ARG A 232 3.70 9.63 11.08
CA ARG A 232 2.51 9.60 11.97
C ARG A 232 2.42 8.28 12.72
N LYS A 233 2.55 7.14 12.02
CA LYS A 233 2.56 5.83 12.68
C LYS A 233 3.71 5.69 13.69
N ALA A 234 4.90 6.19 13.38
CA ALA A 234 6.03 6.16 14.31
C ALA A 234 5.78 7.00 15.55
N LEU A 235 5.10 8.16 15.41
CA LEU A 235 4.73 9.00 16.56
C LEU A 235 3.67 8.33 17.45
N VAL A 236 2.69 7.66 16.86
CA VAL A 236 1.70 6.86 17.61
C VAL A 236 2.40 5.74 18.39
N ASN A 237 3.26 4.94 17.72
CA ASN A 237 3.98 3.86 18.38
C ASN A 237 4.96 4.39 19.44
N TYR A 238 5.64 5.52 19.16
CA TYR A 238 6.51 6.19 20.13
C TYR A 238 5.75 6.60 21.41
N SER A 239 4.55 7.18 21.26
CA SER A 239 3.73 7.58 22.40
C SER A 239 3.20 6.39 23.23
N ARG A 240 3.03 5.23 22.58
CA ARG A 240 2.59 3.98 23.22
C ARG A 240 3.74 3.13 23.77
N GLY A 241 5.01 3.51 23.47
CA GLY A 241 6.19 2.70 23.82
C GLY A 241 6.29 1.41 22.99
N GLU A 242 5.69 1.40 21.80
CA GLU A 242 5.68 0.23 20.90
C GLU A 242 6.87 0.28 19.94
N GLN A 243 7.44 -0.88 19.64
CA GLN A 243 8.57 -1.02 18.71
C GLN A 243 8.48 -2.33 17.92
N VAL A 244 9.13 -2.35 16.77
CA VAL A 244 9.29 -3.55 15.95
C VAL A 244 10.59 -4.24 16.36
N VAL A 245 10.47 -5.46 16.86
CA VAL A 245 11.64 -6.28 17.20
C VAL A 245 12.28 -6.81 15.91
N LEU A 246 13.58 -6.57 15.75
CA LEU A 246 14.36 -7.15 14.65
C LEU A 246 14.96 -8.48 15.09
N GLU A 247 14.75 -9.53 14.30
CA GLU A 247 15.33 -10.85 14.58
C GLU A 247 16.83 -10.91 14.24
N LYS A 248 17.24 -10.18 13.20
CA LYS A 248 18.62 -10.16 12.69
C LYS A 248 18.94 -8.84 12.01
N LEU A 249 20.21 -8.60 11.79
CA LEU A 249 20.68 -7.49 10.95
C LEU A 249 21.15 -8.01 9.59
N GLY A 250 20.59 -7.44 8.53
CA GLY A 250 20.90 -7.76 7.15
C GLY A 250 22.26 -7.22 6.69
N LYS A 251 22.57 -7.51 5.43
CA LYS A 251 23.81 -7.07 4.79
C LYS A 251 23.85 -5.54 4.64
N ASN A 252 25.01 -4.95 4.95
CA ASN A 252 25.25 -3.53 4.77
C ASN A 252 25.77 -3.26 3.35
N TYR A 253 24.93 -2.67 2.51
CA TYR A 253 25.26 -2.31 1.14
C TYR A 253 25.93 -0.94 1.05
N ARG A 254 26.84 -0.80 0.08
CA ARG A 254 27.51 0.45 -0.26
C ARG A 254 27.13 0.91 -1.65
N LEU A 255 27.52 2.14 -2.02
CA LEU A 255 27.30 2.63 -3.38
C LEU A 255 27.86 1.62 -4.40
N PRO A 256 27.08 1.27 -5.45
CA PRO A 256 27.48 0.27 -6.43
C PRO A 256 28.65 0.75 -7.29
N SER A 257 29.51 -0.18 -7.72
CA SER A 257 30.52 0.09 -8.72
C SER A 257 29.88 0.39 -10.08
N ASN A 258 30.62 1.05 -10.98
CA ASN A 258 30.13 1.31 -12.33
C ASN A 258 29.75 0.03 -13.10
N PHE A 259 30.47 -1.08 -12.87
CA PHE A 259 30.14 -2.37 -13.46
C PHE A 259 28.83 -2.96 -12.91
N THR A 260 28.58 -2.80 -11.60
CA THR A 260 27.31 -3.21 -10.99
C THR A 260 26.14 -2.41 -11.56
N VAL A 261 26.34 -1.10 -11.78
CA VAL A 261 25.32 -0.23 -12.41
C VAL A 261 25.07 -0.65 -13.86
N PHE A 262 26.12 -0.96 -14.63
CA PHE A 262 25.96 -1.48 -15.99
C PHE A 262 25.11 -2.78 -16.01
N LYS A 263 25.41 -3.75 -15.14
CA LYS A 263 24.59 -4.96 -15.00
C LYS A 263 23.14 -4.64 -14.60
N PHE A 264 22.94 -3.67 -13.74
CA PHE A 264 21.62 -3.19 -13.35
C PHE A 264 20.84 -2.65 -14.56
N PHE A 265 21.46 -1.81 -15.39
CA PHE A 265 20.85 -1.32 -16.64
C PHE A 265 20.46 -2.46 -17.57
N CYS A 266 21.35 -3.40 -17.82
CA CYS A 266 21.05 -4.56 -18.66
C CYS A 266 19.84 -5.35 -18.14
N LYS A 267 19.80 -5.64 -16.82
CA LYS A 267 18.67 -6.34 -16.19
C LYS A 267 17.36 -5.55 -16.33
N THR A 268 17.37 -4.25 -16.05
CA THR A 268 16.15 -3.42 -16.10
C THR A 268 15.63 -3.23 -17.52
N ILE A 269 16.52 -3.07 -18.50
CA ILE A 269 16.15 -3.00 -19.93
C ILE A 269 15.54 -4.33 -20.38
N PHE A 270 16.19 -5.47 -20.09
CA PHE A 270 15.65 -6.80 -20.44
C PHE A 270 14.26 -7.03 -19.83
N ARG A 271 14.07 -6.70 -18.54
CA ARG A 271 12.76 -6.79 -17.87
C ARG A 271 11.73 -5.83 -18.48
N GLY A 272 12.18 -4.66 -18.91
CA GLY A 272 11.34 -3.69 -19.65
C GLY A 272 10.87 -4.26 -20.98
N LEU A 273 11.78 -4.84 -21.77
CA LEU A 273 11.47 -5.49 -23.05
C LEU A 273 10.54 -6.69 -22.87
N ALA A 274 10.82 -7.56 -21.89
CA ALA A 274 9.97 -8.70 -21.56
C ALA A 274 8.54 -8.25 -21.18
N ARG A 275 8.41 -7.17 -20.39
CA ARG A 275 7.12 -6.58 -20.06
C ARG A 275 6.39 -6.01 -21.29
N LEU A 276 7.10 -5.33 -22.18
CA LEU A 276 6.53 -4.81 -23.43
C LEU A 276 6.07 -5.95 -24.34
N SER A 277 6.90 -6.98 -24.51
CA SER A 277 6.56 -8.18 -25.27
C SER A 277 5.34 -8.89 -24.68
N TYR A 278 5.29 -9.09 -23.36
CA TYR A 278 4.10 -9.62 -22.69
C TYR A 278 2.87 -8.75 -22.95
N GLY A 279 3.02 -7.43 -22.83
CA GLY A 279 1.94 -6.47 -23.11
C GLY A 279 1.47 -6.50 -24.57
N ALA A 280 2.34 -6.80 -25.52
CA ALA A 280 1.99 -6.85 -26.95
C ALA A 280 1.30 -8.18 -27.33
N PHE A 281 1.71 -9.30 -26.73
CA PHE A 281 1.35 -10.63 -27.22
C PHE A 281 0.57 -11.52 -26.25
N PHE A 282 0.38 -11.12 -24.99
CA PHE A 282 -0.33 -11.97 -24.02
C PHE A 282 -1.51 -11.25 -23.37
N GLU A 283 -2.59 -11.98 -23.16
CA GLU A 283 -3.78 -11.56 -22.42
C GLU A 283 -4.01 -12.48 -21.24
N LYS A 284 -4.35 -11.89 -20.09
CA LYS A 284 -4.82 -12.65 -18.92
C LYS A 284 -6.27 -13.05 -19.16
N LYS A 285 -6.54 -14.33 -19.27
CA LYS A 285 -7.91 -14.86 -19.35
C LYS A 285 -8.32 -15.32 -17.95
N TRP A 286 -9.14 -14.51 -17.30
CA TRP A 286 -9.69 -14.82 -15.98
C TRP A 286 -10.89 -15.75 -16.07
N ASN A 287 -11.07 -16.59 -15.06
CA ASN A 287 -12.26 -17.36 -14.80
C ASN A 287 -12.33 -17.72 -13.31
N VAL A 288 -13.39 -18.37 -12.87
CA VAL A 288 -13.58 -18.80 -11.50
C VAL A 288 -13.64 -20.33 -11.43
N VAL A 289 -13.30 -20.87 -10.26
CA VAL A 289 -13.37 -22.31 -10.00
C VAL A 289 -13.98 -22.57 -8.63
N ALA A 290 -14.92 -23.49 -8.55
CA ALA A 290 -15.49 -23.99 -7.31
C ALA A 290 -14.73 -25.26 -6.88
N LEU A 291 -14.21 -25.26 -5.67
CA LEU A 291 -13.44 -26.34 -5.06
C LEU A 291 -14.07 -26.76 -3.72
N PRO A 292 -13.88 -28.02 -3.28
CA PRO A 292 -14.26 -28.42 -1.93
C PRO A 292 -13.39 -27.66 -0.91
N TYR A 293 -13.98 -27.29 0.22
CA TYR A 293 -13.33 -26.67 1.34
C TYR A 293 -13.41 -27.59 2.56
N ASN A 294 -12.30 -27.78 3.26
CA ASN A 294 -12.21 -28.52 4.51
C ASN A 294 -11.89 -27.59 5.69
N ASP A 295 -10.71 -26.99 5.67
CA ASP A 295 -10.23 -26.07 6.70
C ASP A 295 -9.11 -25.15 6.16
N ILE A 296 -8.78 -24.09 6.89
CA ILE A 296 -7.70 -23.16 6.51
C ILE A 296 -6.33 -23.85 6.38
N PRO A 297 -5.90 -24.75 7.30
CA PRO A 297 -4.63 -25.46 7.17
C PRO A 297 -4.50 -26.31 5.89
N SER A 298 -5.61 -26.82 5.35
CA SER A 298 -5.62 -27.65 4.13
C SER A 298 -5.49 -26.86 2.83
N LEU A 299 -5.53 -25.52 2.86
CA LEU A 299 -5.49 -24.67 1.68
C LEU A 299 -4.11 -24.56 1.00
N GLN A 300 -3.15 -25.43 1.26
CA GLN A 300 -1.76 -25.25 0.79
C GLN A 300 -1.54 -25.64 -0.67
N GLU A 301 -2.32 -26.56 -1.21
CA GLU A 301 -2.14 -27.07 -2.57
C GLU A 301 -3.44 -27.01 -3.38
N LEU A 302 -3.63 -25.93 -4.12
CA LEU A 302 -4.80 -25.74 -4.97
C LEU A 302 -4.50 -26.12 -6.43
N SER A 303 -5.46 -26.82 -7.06
CA SER A 303 -5.44 -27.13 -8.48
C SER A 303 -6.78 -26.78 -9.11
N VAL A 304 -6.75 -25.98 -10.16
CA VAL A 304 -7.95 -25.61 -10.94
C VAL A 304 -8.59 -26.83 -11.59
N SER A 305 -7.76 -27.82 -12.01
CA SER A 305 -8.24 -29.05 -12.62
C SER A 305 -9.07 -29.96 -11.70
N ALA A 306 -8.94 -29.77 -10.38
CA ALA A 306 -9.75 -30.52 -9.37
C ALA A 306 -11.15 -29.93 -9.15
N GLY A 307 -11.47 -28.77 -9.74
CA GLY A 307 -12.71 -28.05 -9.48
C GLY A 307 -13.68 -27.98 -10.66
N LYS A 308 -14.83 -27.39 -10.37
CA LYS A 308 -15.85 -27.06 -11.38
C LYS A 308 -15.63 -25.63 -11.87
N ILE A 309 -15.56 -25.45 -13.18
CA ILE A 309 -15.35 -24.17 -13.84
C ILE A 309 -16.61 -23.81 -14.64
N PRO A 310 -17.24 -22.62 -14.43
CA PRO A 310 -18.35 -22.19 -15.24
C PRO A 310 -17.93 -21.88 -16.67
N LYS A 311 -18.85 -22.10 -17.59
CA LYS A 311 -18.70 -21.58 -18.96
C LYS A 311 -18.96 -20.09 -18.93
N VAL A 312 -18.01 -19.31 -19.45
CA VAL A 312 -18.22 -17.86 -19.61
C VAL A 312 -19.33 -17.63 -20.64
N GLU A 313 -20.38 -16.91 -20.23
CA GLU A 313 -21.58 -16.66 -21.05
C GLU A 313 -21.24 -15.82 -22.28
N LYS A 314 -22.00 -16.02 -23.36
CA LYS A 314 -21.81 -15.27 -24.60
C LYS A 314 -22.02 -13.77 -24.35
N GLY A 315 -21.06 -12.95 -24.83
CA GLY A 315 -21.07 -11.51 -24.59
C GLY A 315 -20.09 -11.07 -23.51
N TYR A 316 -19.51 -12.00 -22.73
CA TYR A 316 -18.46 -11.71 -21.76
C TYR A 316 -17.11 -12.30 -22.18
N THR A 317 -16.02 -11.67 -21.72
CA THR A 317 -14.65 -12.10 -22.03
C THR A 317 -14.03 -12.90 -20.89
N PHE A 318 -14.42 -12.63 -19.63
CA PHE A 318 -13.91 -13.32 -18.45
C PHE A 318 -14.85 -13.15 -17.23
N TYR A 319 -14.60 -13.95 -16.20
CA TYR A 319 -15.18 -13.87 -14.85
C TYR A 319 -14.08 -13.68 -13.80
N ALA A 320 -14.33 -12.86 -12.77
CA ALA A 320 -13.41 -12.58 -11.66
C ALA A 320 -14.17 -12.16 -10.39
N ASP A 321 -13.48 -12.02 -9.27
CA ASP A 321 -13.98 -11.52 -7.98
C ASP A 321 -15.26 -12.23 -7.50
N PRO A 322 -15.26 -13.57 -7.30
CA PRO A 322 -16.46 -14.31 -6.92
C PRO A 322 -16.78 -14.20 -5.43
N PHE A 323 -18.07 -14.00 -5.11
CA PHE A 323 -18.63 -14.03 -3.77
C PHE A 323 -19.94 -14.78 -3.70
N PHE A 324 -20.13 -15.61 -2.67
CA PHE A 324 -21.42 -16.22 -2.41
C PHE A 324 -22.45 -15.18 -1.92
N SER A 325 -23.73 -15.39 -2.28
CA SER A 325 -24.85 -14.76 -1.58
C SER A 325 -24.88 -15.22 -0.12
N ALA A 326 -25.56 -14.46 0.74
CA ALA A 326 -25.65 -14.81 2.17
C ALA A 326 -26.22 -16.20 2.43
N ASP A 327 -27.18 -16.65 1.61
CA ASP A 327 -27.77 -17.99 1.69
C ASP A 327 -26.97 -19.08 0.95
N GLY A 328 -25.85 -18.72 0.31
CA GLY A 328 -24.97 -19.64 -0.44
C GLY A 328 -25.55 -20.21 -1.73
N LYS A 329 -26.73 -19.77 -2.18
CA LYS A 329 -27.40 -20.34 -3.38
C LYS A 329 -26.91 -19.72 -4.67
N LEU A 330 -26.40 -18.49 -4.62
CA LEU A 330 -25.91 -17.74 -5.76
C LEU A 330 -24.43 -17.38 -5.57
N ILE A 331 -23.74 -17.20 -6.68
CA ILE A 331 -22.40 -16.62 -6.74
C ILE A 331 -22.49 -15.34 -7.53
N ARG A 332 -22.07 -14.23 -6.95
CA ARG A 332 -21.93 -12.92 -7.59
C ARG A 332 -20.49 -12.72 -8.01
N LEU A 333 -20.28 -12.22 -9.20
CA LEU A 333 -18.92 -12.02 -9.71
C LEU A 333 -18.86 -10.90 -10.75
N GLU A 334 -17.66 -10.40 -11.00
CA GLU A 334 -17.37 -9.49 -12.10
C GLU A 334 -17.36 -10.28 -13.42
N ALA A 335 -18.14 -9.82 -14.41
CA ALA A 335 -18.10 -10.30 -15.78
C ALA A 335 -17.72 -9.14 -16.72
N LEU A 336 -16.59 -9.26 -17.45
CA LEU A 336 -16.18 -8.21 -18.37
C LEU A 336 -16.97 -8.28 -19.66
N ASN A 337 -17.79 -7.28 -19.92
CA ASN A 337 -18.59 -7.18 -21.15
C ASN A 337 -17.68 -6.98 -22.37
N ALA A 338 -17.85 -7.85 -23.37
CA ALA A 338 -17.00 -7.87 -24.57
C ALA A 338 -17.22 -6.67 -25.49
N SER A 339 -18.39 -6.04 -25.45
CA SER A 339 -18.77 -4.94 -26.36
C SER A 339 -18.26 -3.59 -25.92
N ASN A 340 -18.30 -3.30 -24.60
CA ASN A 340 -17.94 -2.00 -24.04
C ASN A 340 -16.71 -2.01 -23.12
N GLY A 341 -16.22 -3.21 -22.72
CA GLY A 341 -15.07 -3.38 -21.83
C GLY A 341 -15.32 -2.95 -20.38
N LEU A 342 -16.59 -2.84 -19.96
CA LEU A 342 -16.96 -2.54 -18.58
C LEU A 342 -17.17 -3.84 -17.80
N GLY A 343 -16.83 -3.85 -16.53
CA GLY A 343 -17.20 -4.89 -15.59
C GLY A 343 -18.67 -4.77 -15.23
N GLU A 344 -19.41 -5.84 -15.33
CA GLU A 344 -20.80 -5.98 -14.88
C GLU A 344 -20.86 -6.99 -13.76
N ILE A 345 -21.78 -6.85 -12.82
CA ILE A 345 -22.02 -7.85 -11.79
C ILE A 345 -23.13 -8.78 -12.26
N ILE A 346 -22.80 -10.08 -12.29
CA ILE A 346 -23.75 -11.14 -12.66
C ILE A 346 -23.92 -12.13 -11.50
N GLU A 347 -24.97 -12.92 -11.57
CA GLU A 347 -25.23 -14.06 -10.69
C GLU A 347 -25.11 -15.37 -11.46
N LEU A 348 -24.42 -16.35 -10.84
CA LEU A 348 -24.47 -17.76 -11.20
C LEU A 348 -25.21 -18.54 -10.12
N LYS A 349 -25.85 -19.66 -10.47
CA LYS A 349 -26.38 -20.63 -9.51
C LYS A 349 -25.21 -21.38 -8.88
N ALA A 350 -25.06 -21.36 -7.55
CA ALA A 350 -23.87 -21.95 -6.88
C ALA A 350 -23.72 -23.44 -7.14
N GLN A 351 -24.83 -24.20 -7.24
CA GLN A 351 -24.79 -25.65 -7.41
C GLN A 351 -24.33 -26.09 -8.82
N SER A 352 -24.83 -25.41 -9.87
CA SER A 352 -24.58 -25.78 -11.27
C SER A 352 -23.56 -24.91 -11.97
N LEU A 353 -23.25 -23.74 -11.41
CA LEU A 353 -22.45 -22.66 -11.98
C LEU A 353 -23.02 -22.08 -13.28
N ASP A 354 -24.33 -22.29 -13.53
CA ASP A 354 -25.01 -21.70 -14.67
C ASP A 354 -25.32 -20.23 -14.45
N PHE A 355 -25.27 -19.46 -15.54
CA PHE A 355 -25.68 -18.05 -15.55
C PHE A 355 -27.14 -17.91 -15.10
N SER A 356 -27.41 -16.94 -14.25
CA SER A 356 -28.75 -16.63 -13.76
C SER A 356 -29.26 -15.30 -14.32
N ARG A 357 -28.57 -14.20 -13.98
CA ARG A 357 -28.96 -12.85 -14.43
C ARG A 357 -27.81 -11.84 -14.28
N VAL A 358 -28.00 -10.65 -14.88
CA VAL A 358 -27.18 -9.46 -14.64
C VAL A 358 -27.81 -8.65 -13.50
N ILE A 359 -27.01 -8.23 -12.52
CA ILE A 359 -27.48 -7.40 -11.38
C ILE A 359 -27.13 -5.93 -11.60
N LEU A 360 -25.85 -5.65 -11.94
CA LEU A 360 -25.35 -4.28 -12.13
C LEU A 360 -24.68 -4.14 -13.48
N LYS A 361 -25.00 -3.07 -14.20
CA LYS A 361 -24.44 -2.70 -15.50
C LYS A 361 -24.43 -1.19 -15.70
N GLY A 362 -23.76 -0.71 -16.73
CA GLY A 362 -23.75 0.72 -17.11
C GLY A 362 -22.55 1.49 -16.58
N ASN A 363 -21.93 1.06 -15.48
CA ASN A 363 -20.63 1.51 -14.98
C ASN A 363 -19.63 0.35 -14.98
N HIS A 364 -18.38 0.61 -14.66
CA HIS A 364 -17.44 -0.46 -14.37
C HIS A 364 -17.58 -0.85 -12.89
N PHE A 365 -18.09 -2.06 -12.67
CA PHE A 365 -18.25 -2.69 -11.37
C PHE A 365 -17.29 -3.86 -11.22
N SER A 366 -16.74 -4.04 -10.03
CA SER A 366 -15.91 -5.18 -9.62
C SER A 366 -16.10 -5.48 -8.13
N TYR A 367 -15.52 -6.56 -7.66
CA TYR A 367 -15.50 -6.97 -6.25
C TYR A 367 -16.90 -6.88 -5.59
N PRO A 368 -17.88 -7.70 -6.02
CA PRO A 368 -19.27 -7.62 -5.56
C PRO A 368 -19.46 -8.26 -4.19
N TYR A 369 -18.79 -7.68 -3.16
CA TYR A 369 -18.85 -8.19 -1.80
C TYR A 369 -20.26 -8.12 -1.24
N SER A 370 -20.77 -9.26 -0.73
CA SER A 370 -22.10 -9.38 -0.09
C SER A 370 -21.95 -9.37 1.41
N PHE A 371 -22.77 -8.59 2.10
CA PHE A 371 -22.81 -8.47 3.55
C PHE A 371 -24.25 -8.55 4.05
N GLU A 372 -24.50 -9.38 5.07
CA GLU A 372 -25.83 -9.48 5.70
C GLU A 372 -25.84 -8.74 7.04
N ALA A 373 -26.83 -7.88 7.23
CA ALA A 373 -27.10 -7.21 8.50
C ALA A 373 -28.61 -7.20 8.77
N SER A 374 -28.99 -7.60 9.99
CA SER A 374 -30.42 -7.63 10.42
C SER A 374 -31.34 -8.38 9.45
N GLY A 375 -30.87 -9.48 8.87
CA GLY A 375 -31.63 -10.30 7.91
C GLY A 375 -31.80 -9.68 6.51
N VAL A 376 -31.11 -8.57 6.22
CA VAL A 376 -31.05 -7.95 4.90
C VAL A 376 -29.67 -8.12 4.31
N GLU A 377 -29.60 -8.66 3.10
CA GLU A 377 -28.35 -8.77 2.36
C GLU A 377 -28.09 -7.47 1.58
N TYR A 378 -26.90 -6.92 1.75
CA TYR A 378 -26.40 -5.75 1.03
C TYR A 378 -25.28 -6.16 0.08
N LEU A 379 -25.18 -5.46 -1.04
CA LEU A 379 -24.04 -5.56 -1.95
C LEU A 379 -23.16 -4.33 -1.78
N ILE A 380 -21.84 -4.54 -1.65
CA ILE A 380 -20.81 -3.49 -1.57
C ILE A 380 -19.88 -3.66 -2.77
N PRO A 381 -20.27 -3.16 -3.96
CA PRO A 381 -19.43 -3.28 -5.14
C PRO A 381 -18.34 -2.20 -5.13
N GLU A 382 -17.19 -2.49 -5.71
CA GLU A 382 -16.31 -1.44 -6.16
C GLU A 382 -16.88 -0.77 -7.40
N VAL A 383 -17.04 0.55 -7.36
CA VAL A 383 -17.58 1.34 -8.48
C VAL A 383 -16.55 2.34 -8.94
N ALA A 384 -15.98 2.12 -10.10
CA ALA A 384 -14.87 2.91 -10.62
C ALA A 384 -15.14 4.41 -10.75
N SER A 385 -16.40 4.80 -10.99
CA SER A 385 -16.82 6.20 -11.16
C SER A 385 -17.22 6.90 -9.85
N HIS A 386 -17.39 6.15 -8.75
CA HIS A 386 -17.84 6.74 -7.48
C HIS A 386 -16.67 7.27 -6.65
N SER A 387 -16.92 8.37 -5.97
CA SER A 387 -15.99 8.98 -5.00
C SER A 387 -16.29 8.61 -3.56
N ALA A 388 -17.26 7.74 -3.31
CA ALA A 388 -17.58 7.23 -1.99
C ALA A 388 -18.07 5.78 -2.09
N PRO A 389 -17.73 4.91 -1.12
CA PRO A 389 -18.28 3.57 -1.06
C PRO A 389 -19.78 3.60 -0.79
N CYS A 390 -20.49 2.57 -1.23
CA CYS A 390 -21.93 2.48 -1.03
C CYS A 390 -22.41 1.06 -0.73
N LEU A 391 -23.51 0.99 0.01
CA LEU A 391 -24.32 -0.19 0.27
C LEU A 391 -25.49 -0.20 -0.69
N LEU A 392 -25.72 -1.31 -1.37
CA LEU A 392 -26.88 -1.52 -2.22
C LEU A 392 -27.81 -2.54 -1.55
N PRO A 393 -28.97 -2.11 -1.01
CA PRO A 393 -30.01 -3.04 -0.57
C PRO A 393 -30.68 -3.72 -1.79
N PRO A 394 -31.39 -4.86 -1.60
CA PRO A 394 -32.19 -5.45 -2.66
C PRO A 394 -33.20 -4.42 -3.23
N PRO A 395 -33.39 -4.36 -4.52
CA PRO A 395 -32.90 -5.26 -5.59
C PRO A 395 -31.51 -4.92 -6.14
N PHE A 396 -30.64 -4.26 -5.36
CA PHE A 396 -29.27 -3.86 -5.68
C PHE A 396 -29.15 -2.76 -6.73
N ALA A 397 -30.14 -1.87 -6.79
CA ALA A 397 -30.16 -0.76 -7.75
C ALA A 397 -29.32 0.43 -7.24
N LEU A 398 -28.59 1.11 -8.15
CA LEU A 398 -27.78 2.28 -7.78
C LEU A 398 -28.60 3.45 -7.26
N GLU A 399 -29.86 3.56 -7.68
CA GLU A 399 -30.80 4.60 -7.22
C GLU A 399 -31.16 4.45 -5.73
N SER A 400 -31.09 3.23 -5.20
CA SER A 400 -31.35 2.94 -3.78
C SER A 400 -30.10 2.87 -2.93
N LYS A 401 -28.96 3.30 -3.46
CA LYS A 401 -27.69 3.26 -2.74
C LYS A 401 -27.72 4.08 -1.45
N LYS A 402 -27.13 3.52 -0.40
CA LYS A 402 -26.82 4.20 0.85
C LYS A 402 -25.32 4.45 0.91
N LEU A 403 -24.90 5.67 1.25
CA LEU A 403 -23.49 6.01 1.38
C LEU A 403 -22.98 5.64 2.77
N PHE A 404 -21.73 5.27 2.88
CA PHE A 404 -21.03 5.16 4.15
C PHE A 404 -20.75 6.59 4.66
N GLN A 405 -21.44 7.02 5.72
CA GLN A 405 -21.25 8.34 6.32
C GLN A 405 -19.83 8.45 6.91
N GLY A 406 -19.18 9.58 6.72
CA GLY A 406 -17.78 9.82 7.10
C GLY A 406 -16.75 9.29 6.08
N MET A 407 -17.22 8.75 4.94
CA MET A 407 -16.37 8.25 3.85
C MET A 407 -16.57 9.03 2.54
N GLU A 408 -17.14 10.23 2.63
CA GLU A 408 -17.41 11.10 1.48
C GLU A 408 -16.10 11.55 0.82
N GLY A 409 -15.99 11.34 -0.48
CA GLY A 409 -14.78 11.63 -1.24
C GLY A 409 -13.72 10.52 -1.25
N GLU A 410 -13.87 9.49 -0.43
CA GLU A 410 -12.93 8.37 -0.36
C GLU A 410 -13.11 7.42 -1.55
N ARG A 411 -12.05 7.24 -2.33
CA ARG A 411 -12.00 6.25 -3.41
C ARG A 411 -11.34 4.99 -2.91
N ILE A 412 -12.17 4.08 -2.42
CA ILE A 412 -11.70 2.79 -1.89
C ILE A 412 -11.61 1.71 -2.97
N LEU A 413 -10.78 0.70 -2.69
CA LEU A 413 -10.59 -0.50 -3.48
C LEU A 413 -10.93 -1.72 -2.62
N ASP A 414 -11.67 -2.67 -3.18
CA ASP A 414 -11.99 -3.96 -2.57
C ASP A 414 -12.57 -3.84 -1.14
N GLY A 415 -13.57 -2.97 -0.97
CA GLY A 415 -14.20 -2.72 0.33
C GLY A 415 -14.84 -3.98 0.91
N THR A 416 -14.39 -4.39 2.09
CA THR A 416 -14.84 -5.58 2.80
C THR A 416 -15.29 -5.20 4.21
N LEU A 417 -16.59 -5.30 4.46
CA LEU A 417 -17.19 -4.96 5.75
C LEU A 417 -17.27 -6.19 6.65
N PHE A 418 -16.97 -6.00 7.92
CA PHE A 418 -17.02 -7.07 8.92
C PHE A 418 -17.59 -6.52 10.24
N GLU A 419 -18.55 -7.22 10.82
CA GLU A 419 -19.11 -6.90 12.12
C GLU A 419 -18.40 -7.69 13.21
N HIS A 420 -17.86 -7.01 14.21
CA HIS A 420 -17.17 -7.61 15.34
C HIS A 420 -17.36 -6.78 16.62
N GLY A 421 -17.70 -7.44 17.73
CA GLY A 421 -17.87 -6.76 19.02
C GLY A 421 -18.90 -5.62 19.01
N GLY A 422 -19.96 -5.73 18.19
CA GLY A 422 -21.01 -4.73 18.06
C GLY A 422 -20.59 -3.47 17.27
N ARG A 423 -19.49 -3.53 16.51
CA ARG A 423 -19.00 -2.48 15.63
C ARG A 423 -18.79 -3.00 14.23
N TYR A 424 -18.77 -2.07 13.27
CA TYR A 424 -18.55 -2.36 11.86
C TYR A 424 -17.13 -1.93 11.47
N TYR A 425 -16.39 -2.84 10.85
CA TYR A 425 -15.01 -2.64 10.40
C TYR A 425 -14.96 -2.73 8.87
N LEU A 426 -14.66 -1.62 8.20
CA LEU A 426 -14.51 -1.57 6.74
C LEU A 426 -13.03 -1.63 6.38
N PHE A 427 -12.59 -2.79 5.88
CA PHE A 427 -11.25 -2.99 5.32
C PHE A 427 -11.23 -2.58 3.86
N CYS A 428 -10.28 -1.79 3.44
CA CYS A 428 -10.17 -1.37 2.04
C CYS A 428 -8.76 -0.91 1.66
N GLY A 429 -8.44 -0.98 0.37
CA GLY A 429 -7.35 -0.21 -0.20
C GLY A 429 -7.80 1.21 -0.53
N GLN A 430 -6.87 2.14 -0.68
CA GLN A 430 -7.14 3.46 -1.25
C GLN A 430 -6.51 3.57 -2.64
N ALA A 431 -7.20 4.21 -3.58
CA ALA A 431 -6.72 4.37 -4.96
C ALA A 431 -5.36 5.07 -5.06
N VAL A 432 -5.03 5.94 -4.11
CA VAL A 432 -3.76 6.68 -4.03
C VAL A 432 -2.58 5.77 -3.73
N SER A 433 -2.73 4.82 -2.80
CA SER A 433 -1.66 3.91 -2.35
C SER A 433 -1.61 2.61 -3.15
N GLY A 434 -2.58 2.37 -4.01
CA GLY A 434 -2.66 1.17 -4.85
C GLY A 434 -2.83 -0.11 -4.02
N SER A 435 -1.92 -1.10 -4.20
CA SER A 435 -1.98 -2.39 -3.52
C SER A 435 -1.01 -2.53 -2.34
N ASP A 436 -0.33 -1.45 -1.94
CA ASP A 436 0.71 -1.53 -0.92
C ASP A 436 0.18 -1.39 0.50
N ASN A 437 -0.97 -0.72 0.67
CA ASN A 437 -1.52 -0.35 1.98
C ASN A 437 -2.97 -0.83 2.14
N LEU A 438 -3.27 -1.36 3.33
CA LEU A 438 -4.62 -1.66 3.79
C LEU A 438 -5.04 -0.62 4.82
N TYR A 439 -6.22 -0.08 4.65
CA TYR A 439 -6.85 0.85 5.58
C TYR A 439 -8.05 0.18 6.25
N LEU A 440 -8.32 0.59 7.48
CA LEU A 440 -9.42 0.15 8.30
C LEU A 440 -10.22 1.36 8.77
N TYR A 441 -11.53 1.31 8.64
CA TYR A 441 -12.44 2.32 9.16
C TYR A 441 -13.42 1.66 10.11
N VAL A 442 -13.77 2.35 11.20
CA VAL A 442 -14.63 1.84 12.27
C VAL A 442 -15.91 2.64 12.31
N GLY A 443 -17.05 1.95 12.26
CA GLY A 443 -18.40 2.51 12.39
C GLY A 443 -19.18 1.93 13.56
N GLU A 444 -20.01 2.72 14.18
CA GLU A 444 -20.92 2.27 15.25
C GLU A 444 -22.21 1.68 14.70
N SER A 445 -22.55 1.99 13.46
CA SER A 445 -23.69 1.44 12.74
C SER A 445 -23.30 1.03 11.32
N LEU A 446 -24.16 0.28 10.65
CA LEU A 446 -23.95 -0.19 9.26
C LEU A 446 -23.66 0.97 8.27
N GLU A 447 -24.36 2.08 8.41
CA GLU A 447 -24.20 3.25 7.55
C GLU A 447 -23.15 4.26 8.08
N GLY A 448 -22.64 4.05 9.29
CA GLY A 448 -21.64 4.90 9.93
C GLY A 448 -22.21 5.78 11.06
N PRO A 449 -21.56 6.90 11.43
CA PRO A 449 -20.35 7.43 10.78
C PRO A 449 -19.12 6.54 10.93
N TYR A 450 -18.33 6.45 9.85
CA TYR A 450 -17.06 5.73 9.87
C TYR A 450 -15.90 6.67 10.15
N THR A 451 -15.01 6.27 11.03
CA THR A 451 -13.79 6.99 11.39
C THR A 451 -12.56 6.18 11.01
N SER A 452 -11.48 6.88 10.65
CA SER A 452 -10.20 6.23 10.34
C SER A 452 -9.63 5.57 11.59
N HIS A 453 -9.23 4.29 11.47
CA HIS A 453 -8.59 3.57 12.58
C HIS A 453 -7.23 4.21 12.93
N PRO A 454 -6.88 4.39 14.23
CA PRO A 454 -5.64 5.08 14.63
C PRO A 454 -4.37 4.42 14.09
N CYS A 455 -4.37 3.09 13.89
CA CYS A 455 -3.23 2.36 13.32
C CYS A 455 -3.14 2.43 11.78
N ASN A 456 -3.97 3.23 11.09
CA ASN A 456 -3.95 3.30 9.63
C ASN A 456 -2.64 3.84 9.04
N PRO A 457 -2.19 3.27 7.89
CA PRO A 457 -2.65 2.03 7.29
C PRO A 457 -2.33 0.83 8.19
N VAL A 458 -3.30 -0.09 8.38
CA VAL A 458 -3.12 -1.24 9.30
C VAL A 458 -2.12 -2.27 8.76
N VAL A 459 -2.03 -2.42 7.45
CA VAL A 459 -1.01 -3.23 6.78
C VAL A 459 -0.32 -2.42 5.70
N MET A 460 1.02 -2.48 5.66
CA MET A 460 1.86 -1.86 4.62
C MET A 460 2.73 -2.93 3.98
N ASN A 461 2.16 -3.73 3.07
CA ASN A 461 2.86 -4.81 2.41
C ASN A 461 2.19 -5.18 1.08
N PRO A 462 2.84 -4.97 -0.09
CA PRO A 462 2.27 -5.33 -1.40
C PRO A 462 1.96 -6.81 -1.55
N GLY A 463 2.52 -7.66 -0.68
CA GLY A 463 2.29 -9.11 -0.66
C GLY A 463 1.04 -9.54 0.10
N SER A 464 0.29 -8.60 0.74
CA SER A 464 -0.91 -8.98 1.52
C SER A 464 -1.88 -7.84 1.82
N ALA A 465 -1.57 -6.58 1.50
CA ALA A 465 -2.38 -5.46 1.97
C ALA A 465 -3.77 -5.39 1.31
N ARG A 466 -3.86 -5.60 -0.01
CA ARG A 466 -5.14 -5.49 -0.73
C ARG A 466 -6.07 -6.64 -0.36
N MET A 467 -7.37 -6.34 -0.08
CA MET A 467 -8.34 -7.38 0.26
C MET A 467 -8.53 -8.37 -0.89
N GLY A 468 -8.68 -9.66 -0.56
CA GLY A 468 -8.84 -10.75 -1.50
C GLY A 468 -9.98 -11.70 -1.11
N GLY A 469 -10.97 -11.21 -0.37
CA GLY A 469 -12.13 -12.00 0.04
C GLY A 469 -12.72 -11.56 1.36
N ARG A 470 -13.72 -12.27 1.81
CA ARG A 470 -14.42 -12.08 3.08
C ARG A 470 -13.48 -12.32 4.27
N ILE A 471 -13.68 -11.59 5.39
CA ILE A 471 -13.10 -12.02 6.67
C ILE A 471 -13.80 -13.31 7.09
N PHE A 472 -13.02 -14.35 7.30
CA PHE A 472 -13.52 -15.70 7.56
C PHE A 472 -13.27 -16.12 9.01
N LYS A 473 -14.28 -16.68 9.67
CA LYS A 473 -14.18 -17.16 11.05
C LYS A 473 -14.17 -18.68 11.08
N GLU A 474 -13.10 -19.25 11.64
CA GLU A 474 -12.96 -20.68 11.80
C GLU A 474 -12.22 -21.01 13.12
N GLY A 475 -12.68 -22.01 13.85
CA GLY A 475 -12.02 -22.45 15.09
C GLY A 475 -11.86 -21.36 16.16
N GLY A 476 -12.74 -20.36 16.17
CA GLY A 476 -12.65 -19.20 17.07
C GLY A 476 -11.65 -18.12 16.61
N LYS A 477 -10.97 -18.31 15.52
CA LYS A 477 -10.01 -17.37 14.91
C LYS A 477 -10.62 -16.61 13.73
N LEU A 478 -10.08 -15.45 13.44
CA LEU A 478 -10.44 -14.63 12.28
C LEU A 478 -9.32 -14.67 11.25
N TYR A 479 -9.68 -14.85 10.00
CA TYR A 479 -8.74 -14.92 8.89
C TYR A 479 -9.08 -13.86 7.84
N ARG A 480 -8.07 -13.13 7.38
CA ARG A 480 -8.14 -12.18 6.28
C ARG A 480 -7.34 -12.71 5.09
N PHE A 481 -7.95 -12.68 3.92
CA PHE A 481 -7.28 -12.98 2.67
C PHE A 481 -6.76 -11.69 2.04
N GLY A 482 -5.45 -11.64 1.77
CA GLY A 482 -4.79 -10.49 1.18
C GLY A 482 -4.18 -10.84 -0.17
N GLN A 483 -4.42 -10.02 -1.19
CA GLN A 483 -3.83 -10.21 -2.52
C GLN A 483 -2.30 -10.02 -2.47
N ASN A 484 -1.56 -11.00 -3.00
CA ASN A 484 -0.14 -10.86 -3.23
C ASN A 484 0.11 -10.21 -4.60
N ASN A 485 0.45 -8.94 -4.58
CA ASN A 485 0.72 -8.13 -5.76
C ASN A 485 2.23 -7.84 -5.97
N SER A 486 3.12 -8.46 -5.18
CA SER A 486 4.58 -8.21 -5.25
C SER A 486 5.14 -8.44 -6.64
N TYR A 487 4.87 -9.59 -7.23
CA TYR A 487 5.35 -9.96 -8.58
C TYR A 487 4.43 -9.51 -9.71
N GLY A 488 3.17 -9.30 -9.43
CA GLY A 488 2.15 -8.92 -10.42
C GLY A 488 0.76 -8.95 -9.83
N TYR A 489 -0.19 -8.33 -10.50
CA TYR A 489 -1.58 -8.32 -10.08
C TYR A 489 -2.18 -9.73 -10.13
N GLY A 490 -2.77 -10.16 -9.01
CA GLY A 490 -3.50 -11.42 -8.91
C GLY A 490 -2.61 -12.66 -8.96
N SER A 491 -1.38 -12.61 -8.39
CA SER A 491 -0.47 -13.75 -8.48
C SER A 491 -0.75 -14.88 -7.48
N SER A 492 -1.25 -14.55 -6.31
CA SER A 492 -1.59 -15.48 -5.21
C SER A 492 -2.29 -14.71 -4.08
N LEU A 493 -2.80 -15.42 -3.06
CA LEU A 493 -3.32 -14.84 -1.83
C LEU A 493 -2.43 -15.18 -0.63
N ALA A 494 -2.31 -14.23 0.28
CA ALA A 494 -1.82 -14.43 1.63
C ALA A 494 -3.00 -14.71 2.55
N VAL A 495 -2.89 -15.72 3.41
CA VAL A 495 -3.83 -15.97 4.52
C VAL A 495 -3.22 -15.40 5.78
N ASN A 496 -3.91 -14.46 6.40
CA ASN A 496 -3.46 -13.80 7.61
C ASN A 496 -4.47 -14.07 8.75
N GLU A 497 -3.99 -14.57 9.88
CA GLU A 497 -4.76 -14.67 11.11
C GLU A 497 -4.79 -13.29 11.77
N ILE A 498 -5.98 -12.73 11.99
CA ILE A 498 -6.16 -11.48 12.73
C ILE A 498 -6.06 -11.83 14.21
N GLU A 499 -5.03 -11.33 14.89
CA GLU A 499 -4.76 -11.56 16.30
C GLU A 499 -5.47 -10.54 17.20
N VAL A 500 -5.56 -9.27 16.73
CA VAL A 500 -6.25 -8.19 17.42
C VAL A 500 -7.09 -7.40 16.43
N LEU A 501 -8.35 -7.16 16.77
CA LEU A 501 -9.27 -6.31 16.03
C LEU A 501 -10.18 -5.58 17.03
N ASP A 502 -9.82 -4.36 17.36
CA ASP A 502 -10.63 -3.45 18.17
C ASP A 502 -10.52 -2.01 17.63
N PRO A 503 -11.23 -1.01 18.16
CA PRO A 503 -11.19 0.35 17.62
C PRO A 503 -9.83 1.07 17.71
N GLU A 504 -8.92 0.58 18.56
CA GLU A 504 -7.63 1.23 18.83
C GLU A 504 -6.43 0.44 18.33
N HIS A 505 -6.57 -0.91 18.21
CA HIS A 505 -5.47 -1.81 17.90
C HIS A 505 -5.84 -2.78 16.77
N TYR A 506 -4.86 -3.06 15.93
CA TYR A 506 -4.95 -4.08 14.89
C TYR A 506 -3.62 -4.81 14.77
N SER A 507 -3.66 -6.13 14.81
CA SER A 507 -2.53 -6.96 14.42
C SER A 507 -2.98 -8.20 13.67
N GLU A 508 -2.14 -8.65 12.74
CA GLU A 508 -2.32 -9.88 12.00
C GLU A 508 -1.00 -10.60 11.79
N LYS A 509 -1.06 -11.92 11.65
CA LYS A 509 0.08 -12.77 11.35
C LYS A 509 -0.20 -13.61 10.11
N ARG A 510 0.73 -13.63 9.15
CA ARG A 510 0.64 -14.51 7.98
C ARG A 510 0.81 -15.96 8.40
N VAL A 511 -0.16 -16.81 8.02
CA VAL A 511 -0.18 -18.24 8.35
C VAL A 511 -0.01 -19.13 7.11
N ALA A 512 -0.42 -18.66 5.92
CA ALA A 512 -0.26 -19.42 4.67
C ALA A 512 -0.20 -18.51 3.43
N ASN A 513 0.17 -19.12 2.30
CA ASN A 513 0.02 -18.54 0.97
C ASN A 513 -0.76 -19.52 0.10
N LEU A 514 -1.73 -19.00 -0.64
CA LEU A 514 -2.54 -19.76 -1.58
C LEU A 514 -2.11 -19.44 -3.01
N ALA A 515 -1.74 -20.47 -3.75
CA ALA A 515 -1.46 -20.37 -5.18
C ALA A 515 -1.91 -21.65 -5.86
N PHE A 516 -2.33 -21.52 -7.12
CA PHE A 516 -2.61 -22.71 -7.95
C PHE A 516 -1.31 -23.30 -8.50
N GLN A 517 -1.26 -24.64 -8.59
CA GLN A 517 -0.14 -25.36 -9.21
C GLN A 517 -0.22 -25.32 -10.75
N ASP A 518 -1.43 -25.31 -11.30
CA ASP A 518 -1.73 -25.47 -12.73
C ASP A 518 -2.30 -24.18 -13.39
N ALA A 519 -2.38 -23.08 -12.64
CA ALA A 519 -2.83 -21.78 -13.11
C ALA A 519 -2.16 -20.62 -12.36
N ARG A 520 -2.52 -19.37 -12.67
CA ARG A 520 -2.12 -18.19 -11.92
C ARG A 520 -3.28 -17.71 -11.05
N GLY A 521 -2.95 -17.15 -9.91
CA GLY A 521 -3.95 -16.73 -8.91
C GLY A 521 -3.93 -17.66 -7.68
N PRO A 522 -4.95 -17.60 -6.84
CA PRO A 522 -6.12 -16.72 -6.90
C PRO A 522 -5.79 -15.28 -6.50
N HIS A 523 -6.71 -14.32 -6.77
CA HIS A 523 -6.66 -13.00 -6.11
C HIS A 523 -7.92 -12.71 -5.28
N THR A 524 -8.98 -13.50 -5.45
CA THR A 524 -10.18 -13.45 -4.63
C THR A 524 -10.63 -14.86 -4.25
N ILE A 525 -11.07 -15.02 -3.00
CA ILE A 525 -11.66 -16.24 -2.46
C ILE A 525 -12.89 -15.90 -1.64
N ASP A 526 -13.94 -16.73 -1.74
CA ASP A 526 -15.02 -16.76 -0.77
C ASP A 526 -15.39 -18.19 -0.41
N ILE A 527 -15.88 -18.40 0.80
CA ILE A 527 -16.16 -19.72 1.36
C ILE A 527 -17.57 -19.76 1.92
N HIS A 528 -18.33 -20.78 1.52
CA HIS A 528 -19.66 -21.03 2.09
C HIS A 528 -19.85 -22.54 2.31
N GLY A 529 -20.06 -22.93 3.57
CA GLY A 529 -20.15 -24.35 3.97
C GLY A 529 -18.88 -25.11 3.58
N GLN A 530 -19.04 -26.20 2.83
CA GLN A 530 -17.93 -27.05 2.37
C GLN A 530 -17.46 -26.72 0.94
N THR A 531 -17.78 -25.53 0.46
CA THR A 531 -17.39 -25.08 -0.88
C THR A 531 -16.68 -23.75 -0.81
N MET A 532 -15.56 -23.64 -1.52
CA MET A 532 -14.90 -22.36 -1.79
C MET A 532 -14.98 -22.02 -3.28
N ILE A 533 -15.06 -20.74 -3.57
CA ILE A 533 -14.99 -20.22 -4.93
C ILE A 533 -13.80 -19.26 -5.02
N LEU A 534 -12.97 -19.45 -6.05
CA LEU A 534 -11.77 -18.67 -6.27
C LEU A 534 -11.71 -18.25 -7.73
N ASP A 535 -11.03 -17.16 -8.00
CA ASP A 535 -10.67 -16.82 -9.36
C ASP A 535 -9.24 -17.26 -9.72
N PHE A 536 -9.01 -17.42 -11.00
CA PHE A 536 -7.71 -17.76 -11.56
C PHE A 536 -7.55 -17.16 -12.96
N TYR A 537 -6.32 -17.08 -13.45
CA TYR A 537 -6.10 -16.71 -14.84
C TYR A 537 -5.05 -17.58 -15.52
N GLN A 538 -5.18 -17.65 -16.84
CA GLN A 538 -4.19 -18.24 -17.73
C GLN A 538 -3.71 -17.18 -18.71
N ASP A 539 -2.40 -17.17 -18.97
CA ASP A 539 -1.81 -16.32 -19.99
C ASP A 539 -2.10 -16.89 -21.38
N ARG A 540 -2.86 -16.17 -22.18
CA ARG A 540 -3.19 -16.56 -23.55
C ARG A 540 -2.37 -15.73 -24.53
N PHE A 541 -1.66 -16.41 -25.42
CA PHE A 541 -0.99 -15.76 -26.55
C PHE A 541 -2.02 -15.21 -27.56
N SER A 542 -1.86 -13.95 -27.98
CA SER A 542 -2.70 -13.31 -28.99
C SER A 542 -1.93 -12.21 -29.70
N LEU A 543 -1.79 -12.32 -31.03
CA LEU A 543 -1.17 -11.27 -31.86
C LEU A 543 -1.90 -9.93 -31.80
N LEU A 544 -3.19 -9.95 -31.41
CA LEU A 544 -4.03 -8.75 -31.27
C LEU A 544 -4.06 -8.18 -29.84
N ALA A 545 -3.35 -8.78 -28.87
CA ALA A 545 -3.37 -8.34 -27.48
C ALA A 545 -2.99 -6.86 -27.31
N GLY A 546 -1.91 -6.45 -27.95
CA GLY A 546 -1.45 -5.05 -27.94
C GLY A 546 -2.44 -4.09 -28.60
N TYR A 547 -3.01 -4.48 -29.74
CA TYR A 547 -4.02 -3.69 -30.42
C TYR A 547 -5.28 -3.49 -29.56
N ARG A 548 -5.83 -4.58 -29.00
CA ARG A 548 -7.01 -4.50 -28.12
C ARG A 548 -6.77 -3.60 -26.89
N ARG A 549 -5.56 -3.68 -26.29
CA ARG A 549 -5.18 -2.76 -25.19
C ARG A 549 -5.11 -1.31 -25.65
N LEU A 550 -4.59 -1.04 -26.85
CA LEU A 550 -4.54 0.31 -27.41
C LEU A 550 -5.95 0.87 -27.64
N VAL A 551 -6.82 0.08 -28.28
CA VAL A 551 -8.21 0.47 -28.52
C VAL A 551 -8.94 0.73 -27.19
N ALA A 552 -8.81 -0.17 -26.20
CA ALA A 552 -9.39 0.03 -24.88
C ALA A 552 -8.91 1.32 -24.20
N ARG A 553 -7.63 1.69 -24.38
CA ARG A 553 -7.07 2.98 -23.90
C ARG A 553 -7.67 4.20 -24.59
N LEU A 554 -7.90 4.11 -25.89
CA LEU A 554 -8.48 5.21 -26.67
C LEU A 554 -9.95 5.42 -26.31
N LEU A 555 -10.74 4.37 -26.27
CA LEU A 555 -12.15 4.40 -25.85
C LEU A 555 -12.35 4.88 -24.41
N SER A 556 -11.38 4.66 -23.55
CA SER A 556 -11.44 5.09 -22.16
C SER A 556 -11.06 6.57 -21.94
N LYS A 557 -10.61 7.28 -22.96
CA LYS A 557 -10.23 8.70 -22.91
C LYS A 557 -11.28 9.65 -23.52
N GLY A 558 -12.26 9.12 -24.23
CA GLY A 558 -13.45 9.81 -24.70
C GLY A 558 -14.62 9.57 -23.72
#